data_f94b59199324f36ab23f1a4ff75a3e09
#
_entry.id   f94b59199324f36ab23f1a4ff75a3e09
#
_cell.length_a   1.000
_cell.length_b   1.000
_cell.length_c   1.000
_cell.angle_alpha   90.00
_cell.angle_beta   90.00
_cell.angle_gamma   90.00
#
_symmetry.space_group_name_H-M   'P 1'
#
loop_
_entity.id
_entity.type
_entity.pdbx_description
1 polymer ?
#
loop_
_entity_poly.entity_id
_entity_poly.type
_entity_poly.pdbx_seq_one_letter_code
_entity_poly.pdbx_strand_id
1 'polypeptide(L)'
;QQIIDKTMQLAEDQEKLSEETREAPKKDIENLGKRQETLNQQFDDLKSDLDDLHKKNEELEEPNALEKTDAEEKDIDQEMDNSSQELNQGKTSKASQSQKNASSKMKQLSQKLSEMQQEMQKEEQGEDMEAIRQILDNLVKISFDQESIMNQLNMVSTTNPKYLQLIQAQKNLKE
;
A
#
# COMPACT_ATOMS: atom_id res chain seq x y z
N GLN A 1 2.32 4.28 -3.92
CA GLN A 1 3.64 4.72 -4.43
C GLN A 1 3.91 6.20 -4.15
N GLN A 2 3.00 7.13 -4.45
CA GLN A 2 3.20 8.57 -4.23
C GLN A 2 3.57 8.95 -2.78
N ILE A 3 2.93 8.33 -1.80
CA ILE A 3 3.22 8.55 -0.37
C ILE A 3 4.64 8.08 -0.02
N ILE A 4 5.04 6.92 -0.51
CA ILE A 4 6.40 6.37 -0.32
C ILE A 4 7.45 7.33 -0.89
N ASP A 5 7.24 7.81 -2.11
CA ASP A 5 8.14 8.73 -2.78
C ASP A 5 8.24 10.08 -2.04
N LYS A 6 7.09 10.63 -1.58
CA LYS A 6 7.05 11.84 -0.75
C LYS A 6 7.81 11.66 0.57
N THR A 7 7.59 10.53 1.25
CA THR A 7 8.28 10.23 2.52
C THR A 7 9.79 10.17 2.33
N MET A 8 10.25 9.51 1.26
CA MET A 8 11.69 9.43 0.95
C MET A 8 12.27 10.80 0.60
N GLN A 9 11.55 11.61 -0.19
CA GLN A 9 11.99 12.97 -0.54
C GLN A 9 12.12 13.85 0.70
N LEU A 10 11.14 13.82 1.61
CA LEU A 10 11.20 14.55 2.88
C LEU A 10 12.40 14.11 3.74
N ALA A 11 12.67 12.80 3.78
CA ALA A 11 13.82 12.25 4.49
C ALA A 11 15.14 12.80 3.94
N GLU A 12 15.29 12.85 2.63
CA GLU A 12 16.49 13.40 1.97
C GLU A 12 16.65 14.91 2.21
N ASP A 13 15.55 15.67 2.13
CA ASP A 13 15.58 17.10 2.36
C ASP A 13 15.88 17.44 3.82
N GLN A 14 15.37 16.63 4.75
CA GLN A 14 15.68 16.73 6.19
C GLN A 14 17.16 16.39 6.46
N GLU A 15 17.74 15.41 5.76
CA GLU A 15 19.16 15.07 5.87
C GLU A 15 20.07 16.20 5.35
N LYS A 16 19.75 16.76 4.18
CA LYS A 16 20.46 17.93 3.63
C LYS A 16 20.40 19.12 4.59
N LEU A 17 19.22 19.40 5.15
CA LEU A 17 19.06 20.47 6.14
C LEU A 17 19.92 20.21 7.39
N SER A 18 20.02 18.97 7.84
CA SER A 18 20.86 18.56 8.97
C SER A 18 22.36 18.86 8.72
N GLU A 19 22.84 18.53 7.52
CA GLU A 19 24.24 18.80 7.16
C GLU A 19 24.54 20.30 7.11
N GLU A 20 23.66 21.09 6.50
CA GLU A 20 23.78 22.54 6.46
C GLU A 20 23.70 23.17 7.86
N THR A 21 22.78 22.70 8.70
CA THR A 21 22.58 23.18 10.07
C THR A 21 23.81 22.96 10.93
N ARG A 22 24.51 21.83 10.77
CA ARG A 22 25.70 21.50 11.55
C ARG A 22 26.84 22.49 11.34
N GLU A 23 26.98 23.01 10.15
CA GLU A 23 28.10 23.88 9.76
C GLU A 23 27.70 25.37 9.67
N ALA A 24 26.42 25.68 9.99
CA ALA A 24 25.86 26.98 9.76
C ALA A 24 26.40 28.06 10.73
N PRO A 25 26.76 29.23 10.22
CA PRO A 25 27.03 30.39 11.04
C PRO A 25 25.72 30.92 11.66
N LYS A 26 25.83 31.58 12.82
CA LYS A 26 24.66 32.09 13.58
C LYS A 26 23.70 32.96 12.76
N LYS A 27 24.19 33.69 11.76
CA LYS A 27 23.39 34.55 10.89
C LYS A 27 22.39 33.79 10.01
N ASP A 28 22.63 32.51 9.77
CA ASP A 28 21.80 31.69 8.86
C ASP A 28 20.70 30.90 9.61
N ILE A 29 20.70 30.95 10.95
CA ILE A 29 19.77 30.18 11.80
C ILE A 29 18.30 30.51 11.49
N GLU A 30 17.96 31.77 11.23
CA GLU A 30 16.59 32.17 10.90
C GLU A 30 16.12 31.52 9.58
N ASN A 31 17.01 31.44 8.58
CA ASN A 31 16.70 30.79 7.30
C ASN A 31 16.52 29.27 7.48
N LEU A 32 17.40 28.65 8.27
CA LEU A 32 17.30 27.21 8.59
C LEU A 32 16.01 26.91 9.36
N GLY A 33 15.60 27.79 10.27
CA GLY A 33 14.33 27.67 11.00
C GLY A 33 13.11 27.70 10.06
N LYS A 34 13.09 28.64 9.10
CA LYS A 34 12.02 28.70 8.08
C LYS A 34 11.95 27.46 7.19
N ARG A 35 13.11 26.90 6.83
CA ARG A 35 13.17 25.67 6.05
C ARG A 35 12.70 24.46 6.88
N GLN A 36 13.08 24.40 8.15
CA GLN A 36 12.57 23.35 9.05
C GLN A 36 11.04 23.45 9.18
N GLU A 37 10.47 24.63 9.34
CA GLU A 37 9.03 24.83 9.42
C GLU A 37 8.33 24.38 8.13
N THR A 38 8.93 24.64 6.97
CA THR A 38 8.41 24.14 5.69
C THR A 38 8.39 22.62 5.64
N LEU A 39 9.46 21.95 6.11
CA LEU A 39 9.50 20.49 6.16
C LEU A 39 8.48 19.92 7.16
N ASN A 40 8.27 20.59 8.31
CA ASN A 40 7.23 20.20 9.26
C ASN A 40 5.84 20.25 8.61
N GLN A 41 5.50 21.32 7.89
CA GLN A 41 4.23 21.44 7.16
C GLN A 41 4.07 20.36 6.10
N GLN A 42 5.13 20.06 5.35
CA GLN A 42 5.11 18.99 4.34
C GLN A 42 4.93 17.61 4.97
N PHE A 43 5.43 17.41 6.18
CA PHE A 43 5.20 16.18 6.92
C PHE A 43 3.77 16.10 7.47
N ASP A 44 3.17 17.21 7.90
CA ASP A 44 1.75 17.28 8.26
C ASP A 44 0.84 16.93 7.06
N ASP A 45 1.16 17.43 5.86
CA ASP A 45 0.47 17.06 4.63
C ASP A 45 0.60 15.55 4.33
N LEU A 46 1.78 14.97 4.56
CA LEU A 46 2.02 13.54 4.40
C LEU A 46 1.18 12.71 5.37
N LYS A 47 1.07 13.11 6.65
CA LYS A 47 0.18 12.45 7.63
C LYS A 47 -1.28 12.49 7.19
N SER A 48 -1.73 13.63 6.64
CA SER A 48 -3.08 13.74 6.08
C SER A 48 -3.30 12.78 4.89
N ASP A 49 -2.30 12.63 4.01
CA ASP A 49 -2.36 11.68 2.89
C ASP A 49 -2.44 10.22 3.40
N LEU A 50 -1.74 9.88 4.49
CA LEU A 50 -1.78 8.57 5.14
C LEU A 50 -3.15 8.30 5.78
N ASP A 51 -3.70 9.27 6.50
CA ASP A 51 -5.04 9.19 7.07
C ASP A 51 -6.11 8.97 5.99
N ASP A 52 -6.01 9.69 4.87
CA ASP A 52 -6.92 9.54 3.75
C ASP A 52 -6.77 8.17 3.05
N LEU A 53 -5.55 7.64 2.99
CA LEU A 53 -5.32 6.28 2.50
C LEU A 53 -6.00 5.25 3.40
N HIS A 54 -5.87 5.37 4.73
CA HIS A 54 -6.52 4.48 5.69
C HIS A 54 -8.05 4.53 5.56
N LYS A 55 -8.64 5.73 5.48
CA LYS A 55 -10.08 5.91 5.29
C LYS A 55 -10.58 5.24 4.00
N LYS A 56 -9.87 5.45 2.89
CA LYS A 56 -10.23 4.81 1.60
C LYS A 56 -10.11 3.30 1.65
N ASN A 57 -9.12 2.78 2.38
CA ASN A 57 -8.98 1.35 2.58
C ASN A 57 -10.15 0.77 3.40
N GLU A 58 -10.59 1.47 4.45
CA GLU A 58 -11.75 1.08 5.27
C GLU A 58 -13.09 1.10 4.49
N GLU A 59 -13.18 1.87 3.40
CA GLU A 59 -14.36 1.96 2.54
C GLU A 59 -14.46 0.81 1.51
N LEU A 60 -13.42 -0.01 1.34
CA LEU A 60 -13.44 -1.17 0.45
C LEU A 60 -14.33 -2.27 1.03
N GLU A 61 -14.97 -3.06 0.16
CA GLU A 61 -15.74 -4.26 0.57
C GLU A 61 -14.86 -5.27 1.32
N GLU A 62 -13.61 -5.41 0.88
CA GLU A 62 -12.56 -6.21 1.51
C GLU A 62 -11.33 -5.30 1.75
N PRO A 63 -11.19 -4.71 2.96
CA PRO A 63 -10.05 -3.83 3.25
C PRO A 63 -8.73 -4.60 3.24
N ASN A 64 -7.72 -4.02 2.59
CA ASN A 64 -6.37 -4.55 2.61
C ASN A 64 -5.76 -4.50 4.03
N ALA A 65 -4.80 -5.37 4.32
CA ALA A 65 -4.05 -5.41 5.57
C ALA A 65 -3.06 -4.22 5.68
N LEU A 66 -3.59 -3.00 5.79
CA LEU A 66 -2.81 -1.77 5.92
C LEU A 66 -2.58 -1.45 7.39
N GLU A 67 -1.35 -1.64 7.88
CA GLU A 67 -0.98 -1.29 9.24
C GLU A 67 -0.95 0.24 9.44
N LYS A 68 -1.37 0.68 10.64
CA LYS A 68 -1.27 2.09 11.03
C LYS A 68 0.17 2.47 11.34
N THR A 69 0.51 3.71 11.03
CA THR A 69 1.85 4.29 11.18
C THR A 69 1.90 5.41 12.23
N ASP A 70 0.85 5.55 13.05
CA ASP A 70 0.68 6.64 14.04
C ASP A 70 1.88 6.75 15.01
N ALA A 71 2.49 5.63 15.38
CA ALA A 71 3.62 5.62 16.30
C ALA A 71 4.89 6.17 15.65
N GLU A 72 5.18 5.74 14.42
CA GLU A 72 6.30 6.21 13.62
C GLU A 72 6.14 7.71 13.29
N GLU A 73 4.94 8.13 12.92
CA GLU A 73 4.62 9.54 12.63
C GLU A 73 4.86 10.43 13.84
N LYS A 74 4.37 10.03 15.01
CA LYS A 74 4.58 10.75 16.25
C LYS A 74 6.06 10.85 16.63
N ASP A 75 6.80 9.81 16.39
CA ASP A 75 8.24 9.78 16.67
C ASP A 75 9.02 10.71 15.74
N ILE A 76 8.58 10.84 14.47
CA ILE A 76 9.13 11.79 13.50
C ILE A 76 8.78 13.22 13.90
N ASP A 77 7.51 13.50 14.21
CA ASP A 77 7.05 14.81 14.68
C ASP A 77 7.89 15.30 15.87
N GLN A 78 8.12 14.44 16.84
CA GLN A 78 8.90 14.80 18.03
C GLN A 78 10.33 15.24 17.67
N GLU A 79 10.99 14.56 16.75
CA GLU A 79 12.35 14.94 16.33
C GLU A 79 12.34 16.24 15.52
N MET A 80 11.31 16.47 14.67
CA MET A 80 11.17 17.70 13.90
C MET A 80 10.86 18.90 14.81
N ASP A 81 10.01 18.73 15.81
CA ASP A 81 9.71 19.75 16.81
C ASP A 81 10.96 20.08 17.67
N ASN A 82 11.69 19.05 18.09
CA ASN A 82 12.96 19.24 18.80
C ASN A 82 13.94 20.08 17.97
N SER A 83 14.08 19.76 16.68
CA SER A 83 14.92 20.52 15.77
C SER A 83 14.51 21.98 15.67
N SER A 84 13.21 22.25 15.52
CA SER A 84 12.66 23.61 15.46
C SER A 84 12.96 24.41 16.73
N GLN A 85 12.76 23.79 17.90
CA GLN A 85 13.06 24.42 19.21
C GLN A 85 14.56 24.68 19.38
N GLU A 86 15.39 23.75 18.97
CA GLU A 86 16.85 23.86 19.09
C GLU A 86 17.44 24.92 18.15
N LEU A 87 16.89 25.05 16.93
CA LEU A 87 17.20 26.16 16.00
C LEU A 87 16.83 27.50 16.62
N ASN A 88 15.63 27.65 17.17
CA ASN A 88 15.19 28.87 17.84
C ASN A 88 16.07 29.25 19.05
N GLN A 89 16.69 28.25 19.70
CA GLN A 89 17.66 28.47 20.77
C GLN A 89 19.10 28.68 20.29
N GLY A 90 19.33 28.64 18.98
CA GLY A 90 20.67 28.77 18.39
C GLY A 90 21.58 27.54 18.64
N LYS A 91 21.01 26.40 18.96
CA LYS A 91 21.72 25.14 19.26
C LYS A 91 21.88 24.27 17.99
N THR A 92 22.62 24.79 17.02
CA THR A 92 22.75 24.16 15.68
C THR A 92 23.21 22.70 15.70
N SER A 93 24.14 22.34 16.58
CA SER A 93 24.63 20.95 16.68
C SER A 93 23.55 19.97 17.16
N LYS A 94 22.67 20.41 18.08
CA LYS A 94 21.56 19.58 18.55
C LYS A 94 20.48 19.51 17.48
N ALA A 95 20.09 20.65 16.92
CA ALA A 95 19.12 20.71 15.83
C ALA A 95 19.52 19.81 14.65
N SER A 96 20.79 19.84 14.25
CA SER A 96 21.32 18.92 13.23
C SER A 96 21.14 17.44 13.63
N GLN A 97 21.35 17.10 14.90
CA GLN A 97 21.14 15.73 15.36
C GLN A 97 19.66 15.32 15.31
N SER A 98 18.76 16.18 15.78
CA SER A 98 17.31 15.93 15.71
C SER A 98 16.82 15.82 14.26
N GLN A 99 17.32 16.68 13.37
CA GLN A 99 17.07 16.61 11.92
C GLN A 99 17.51 15.28 11.30
N LYS A 100 18.70 14.81 11.67
CA LYS A 100 19.22 13.52 11.20
C LYS A 100 18.40 12.34 11.75
N ASN A 101 17.95 12.42 12.99
CA ASN A 101 17.08 11.42 13.57
C ASN A 101 15.73 11.37 12.84
N ALA A 102 15.11 12.54 12.56
CA ALA A 102 13.87 12.64 11.79
C ALA A 102 14.05 12.02 10.40
N SER A 103 15.11 12.38 9.67
CA SER A 103 15.43 11.78 8.38
C SER A 103 15.53 10.25 8.43
N SER A 104 16.26 9.72 9.44
CA SER A 104 16.41 8.28 9.62
C SER A 104 15.07 7.56 9.85
N LYS A 105 14.20 8.16 10.69
CA LYS A 105 12.87 7.62 10.99
C LYS A 105 11.94 7.71 9.76
N MET A 106 12.01 8.78 8.97
CA MET A 106 11.27 8.90 7.71
C MET A 106 11.71 7.83 6.68
N LYS A 107 13.01 7.53 6.61
CA LYS A 107 13.51 6.43 5.75
C LYS A 107 12.96 5.08 6.19
N GLN A 108 12.89 4.83 7.51
CA GLN A 108 12.29 3.60 8.05
C GLN A 108 10.79 3.54 7.74
N LEU A 109 10.06 4.65 7.88
CA LEU A 109 8.65 4.73 7.50
C LEU A 109 8.44 4.45 6.01
N SER A 110 9.24 5.06 5.14
CA SER A 110 9.20 4.82 3.69
C SER A 110 9.43 3.34 3.36
N GLN A 111 10.39 2.70 4.02
CA GLN A 111 10.65 1.27 3.85
C GLN A 111 9.48 0.42 4.31
N LYS A 112 8.92 0.69 5.51
CA LYS A 112 7.73 -0.01 6.03
C LYS A 112 6.54 0.10 5.07
N LEU A 113 6.26 1.30 4.55
CA LEU A 113 5.21 1.51 3.56
C LEU A 113 5.45 0.74 2.25
N SER A 114 6.72 0.65 1.81
CA SER A 114 7.09 -0.13 0.63
C SER A 114 6.90 -1.64 0.84
N GLU A 115 7.23 -2.14 2.02
CA GLU A 115 7.03 -3.55 2.40
C GLU A 115 5.53 -3.88 2.42
N MET A 116 4.70 -3.04 3.07
CA MET A 116 3.23 -3.19 3.06
C MET A 116 2.66 -3.19 1.63
N GLN A 117 3.12 -2.29 0.76
CA GLN A 117 2.68 -2.27 -0.63
C GLN A 117 3.02 -3.57 -1.38
N GLN A 118 4.22 -4.12 -1.15
CA GLN A 118 4.63 -5.38 -1.78
C GLN A 118 3.81 -6.58 -1.26
N GLU A 119 3.47 -6.58 0.02
CA GLU A 119 2.64 -7.63 0.61
C GLU A 119 1.23 -7.60 0.02
N MET A 120 0.58 -6.43 -0.04
CA MET A 120 -0.74 -6.28 -0.68
C MET A 120 -0.74 -6.75 -2.15
N GLN A 121 0.31 -6.42 -2.92
CA GLN A 121 0.41 -6.88 -4.31
C GLN A 121 0.56 -8.40 -4.43
N LYS A 122 1.23 -9.06 -3.48
CA LYS A 122 1.34 -10.53 -3.47
C LYS A 122 0.03 -11.20 -3.10
N GLU A 123 -0.72 -10.64 -2.15
CA GLU A 123 -2.04 -11.13 -1.76
C GLU A 123 -3.01 -11.03 -2.93
N GLU A 124 -3.13 -9.88 -3.59
CA GLU A 124 -3.96 -9.68 -4.78
C GLU A 124 -3.62 -10.68 -5.90
N GLN A 125 -2.33 -10.89 -6.21
CA GLN A 125 -1.91 -11.88 -7.20
C GLN A 125 -2.25 -13.32 -6.78
N GLY A 126 -2.19 -13.63 -5.48
CA GLY A 126 -2.55 -14.93 -4.94
C GLY A 126 -4.04 -15.22 -5.10
N GLU A 127 -4.91 -14.26 -4.82
CA GLU A 127 -6.36 -14.34 -4.97
C GLU A 127 -6.77 -14.51 -6.44
N ASP A 128 -6.16 -13.73 -7.34
CA ASP A 128 -6.38 -13.86 -8.79
C ASP A 128 -6.02 -15.25 -9.31
N MET A 129 -4.89 -15.80 -8.86
CA MET A 129 -4.45 -17.15 -9.25
C MET A 129 -5.42 -18.24 -8.75
N GLU A 130 -5.94 -18.12 -7.54
CA GLU A 130 -6.91 -19.07 -6.99
C GLU A 130 -8.25 -18.98 -7.72
N ALA A 131 -8.73 -17.77 -8.03
CA ALA A 131 -9.94 -17.57 -8.83
C ALA A 131 -9.82 -18.17 -10.24
N ILE A 132 -8.67 -17.98 -10.90
CA ILE A 132 -8.39 -18.60 -12.21
C ILE A 132 -8.38 -20.12 -12.10
N ARG A 133 -7.78 -20.68 -11.06
CA ARG A 133 -7.74 -22.13 -10.80
C ARG A 133 -9.14 -22.72 -10.65
N GLN A 134 -10.00 -22.07 -9.86
CA GLN A 134 -11.40 -22.49 -9.68
C GLN A 134 -12.19 -22.44 -10.99
N ILE A 135 -11.98 -21.40 -11.81
CA ILE A 135 -12.60 -21.32 -13.14
C ILE A 135 -12.14 -22.48 -14.03
N LEU A 136 -10.84 -22.79 -14.07
CA LEU A 136 -10.29 -23.89 -14.83
C LEU A 136 -10.85 -25.25 -14.38
N ASP A 137 -10.91 -25.50 -13.07
CA ASP A 137 -11.47 -26.73 -12.52
C ASP A 137 -12.95 -26.88 -12.88
N ASN A 138 -13.73 -25.79 -12.83
CA ASN A 138 -15.13 -25.78 -13.26
C ASN A 138 -15.28 -26.05 -14.77
N LEU A 139 -14.44 -25.44 -15.61
CA LEU A 139 -14.45 -25.68 -17.07
C LEU A 139 -14.12 -27.13 -17.42
N VAL A 140 -13.14 -27.71 -16.76
CA VAL A 140 -12.78 -29.14 -16.93
C VAL A 140 -13.96 -30.04 -16.55
N LYS A 141 -14.62 -29.76 -15.41
CA LYS A 141 -15.80 -30.51 -14.96
C LYS A 141 -16.95 -30.42 -16.00
N ILE A 142 -17.27 -29.20 -16.45
CA ILE A 142 -18.31 -28.98 -17.48
C ILE A 142 -17.97 -29.74 -18.75
N SER A 143 -16.69 -29.76 -19.17
CA SER A 143 -16.23 -30.50 -20.34
C SER A 143 -16.49 -32.01 -20.22
N PHE A 144 -16.17 -32.61 -19.08
CA PHE A 144 -16.46 -34.04 -18.83
C PHE A 144 -17.96 -34.33 -18.77
N ASP A 145 -18.74 -33.48 -18.13
CA ASP A 145 -20.20 -33.63 -18.05
C ASP A 145 -20.81 -33.53 -19.46
N GLN A 146 -20.36 -32.60 -20.31
CA GLN A 146 -20.80 -32.43 -21.67
C GLN A 146 -20.42 -33.66 -22.53
N GLU A 147 -19.21 -34.17 -22.42
CA GLU A 147 -18.79 -35.40 -23.12
C GLU A 147 -19.63 -36.61 -22.70
N SER A 148 -19.91 -36.75 -21.41
CA SER A 148 -20.77 -37.82 -20.88
C SER A 148 -22.18 -37.74 -21.45
N ILE A 149 -22.79 -36.53 -21.47
CA ILE A 149 -24.13 -36.33 -22.07
C ILE A 149 -24.11 -36.65 -23.59
N MET A 150 -23.10 -36.20 -24.32
CA MET A 150 -22.93 -36.48 -25.73
C MET A 150 -22.84 -38.00 -26.01
N ASN A 151 -22.03 -38.73 -25.23
CA ASN A 151 -21.90 -40.16 -25.35
C ASN A 151 -23.23 -40.88 -25.08
N GLN A 152 -23.98 -40.45 -24.07
CA GLN A 152 -25.31 -41.00 -23.77
C GLN A 152 -26.32 -40.69 -24.88
N LEU A 153 -26.32 -39.49 -25.44
CA LEU A 153 -27.19 -39.10 -26.55
C LEU A 153 -26.95 -39.97 -27.80
N ASN A 154 -25.69 -40.31 -28.11
CA ASN A 154 -25.33 -41.14 -29.24
C ASN A 154 -25.82 -42.60 -29.07
N MET A 155 -26.07 -43.04 -27.84
CA MET A 155 -26.52 -44.41 -27.54
C MET A 155 -28.05 -44.57 -27.41
N VAL A 156 -28.76 -43.43 -27.37
CA VAL A 156 -30.22 -43.42 -27.11
C VAL A 156 -31.00 -43.01 -28.33
N SER A 157 -32.04 -43.78 -28.72
CA SER A 157 -32.94 -43.37 -29.78
C SER A 157 -33.72 -42.11 -29.44
N THR A 158 -33.98 -41.27 -30.43
CA THR A 158 -34.77 -40.03 -30.31
C THR A 158 -36.22 -40.26 -29.81
N THR A 159 -36.72 -41.46 -29.91
CA THR A 159 -38.05 -41.87 -29.42
C THR A 159 -38.05 -42.30 -27.95
N ASN A 160 -36.88 -42.43 -27.33
CA ASN A 160 -36.75 -42.83 -25.93
C ASN A 160 -36.98 -41.60 -24.99
N PRO A 161 -37.79 -41.73 -23.95
CA PRO A 161 -38.02 -40.64 -23.01
C PRO A 161 -36.72 -40.07 -22.36
N LYS A 162 -35.70 -40.91 -22.26
CA LYS A 162 -34.36 -40.50 -21.76
C LYS A 162 -33.68 -39.45 -22.65
N TYR A 163 -33.98 -39.46 -23.95
CA TYR A 163 -33.45 -38.46 -24.92
C TYR A 163 -33.80 -37.04 -24.50
N LEU A 164 -35.06 -36.78 -24.15
CA LEU A 164 -35.49 -35.45 -23.67
C LEU A 164 -34.81 -35.02 -22.36
N GLN A 165 -34.58 -35.94 -21.47
CA GLN A 165 -33.87 -35.66 -20.21
C GLN A 165 -32.41 -35.26 -20.47
N LEU A 166 -31.73 -35.90 -21.40
CA LEU A 166 -30.36 -35.59 -21.78
C LEU A 166 -30.28 -34.21 -22.50
N ILE A 167 -31.24 -33.87 -23.35
CA ILE A 167 -31.33 -32.55 -23.96
C ILE A 167 -31.52 -31.46 -22.89
N GLN A 168 -32.37 -31.70 -21.91
CA GLN A 168 -32.52 -30.74 -20.79
C GLN A 168 -31.24 -30.62 -19.94
N ALA A 169 -30.55 -31.71 -19.67
CA ALA A 169 -29.26 -31.68 -18.98
C ALA A 169 -28.21 -30.90 -19.78
N GLN A 170 -28.14 -31.07 -21.11
CA GLN A 170 -27.27 -30.30 -22.01
C GLN A 170 -27.58 -28.79 -21.95
N LYS A 171 -28.87 -28.44 -21.84
CA LYS A 171 -29.29 -27.04 -21.75
C LYS A 171 -28.87 -26.44 -20.41
N ASN A 172 -29.01 -27.17 -19.29
CA ASN A 172 -28.65 -26.72 -17.96
C ASN A 172 -27.12 -26.52 -17.79
N LEU A 173 -26.28 -27.21 -18.60
CA LEU A 173 -24.83 -26.98 -18.59
C LEU A 173 -24.40 -25.65 -19.25
N LYS A 174 -25.31 -25.02 -19.98
CA LYS A 174 -25.08 -23.72 -20.64
C LYS A 174 -25.47 -22.51 -19.80
N GLU A 175 -26.26 -22.69 -18.78
CA GLU A 175 -26.71 -21.66 -17.84
C GLU A 175 -25.77 -21.57 -16.64
#